data_c2649c7b5ad22e7880714ab38e005df3
#
_entry.id   c2649c7b5ad22e7880714ab38e005df3
#
_cell.length_a   1.000
_cell.length_b   1.000
_cell.length_c   1.000
_cell.angle_alpha   90.00
_cell.angle_beta   90.00
_cell.angle_gamma   90.00
#
_symmetry.space_group_name_H-M   'P 1'
#
loop_
_entity.id
_entity.type
_entity.pdbx_description
1 polymer ?
#
loop_
_entity_poly.entity_id
_entity_poly.type
_entity_poly.pdbx_seq_one_letter_code
_entity_poly.pdbx_strand_id
1 'polypeptide(L)'
;MKLSQNLTLAEACRSETAKRKHIDNTPSGIEIDNLKLTAENIFQPIRDHFKKPIYVSSMYRCERLNGLVGGTSHSKHITGQAIDIDNDGTDVSNKDIFNYIKDNLKFDVLIWEFGDDSPNWVHCSYVEGLNRGQVYRNTKDQGLIVYKEPKKVNNEQKKKKVQGNKTRSVSTGEVRSIPKPSRDDS
;
A
#
# COMPACT_ATOMS: atom_id res chain seq x y z
N MET A 1 -24.24 -13.38 3.55
CA MET A 1 -24.33 -13.20 2.10
C MET A 1 -22.91 -13.04 1.55
N LYS A 2 -22.61 -13.64 0.38
CA LYS A 2 -21.35 -13.42 -0.35
C LYS A 2 -21.50 -12.23 -1.29
N LEU A 3 -20.45 -11.42 -1.38
CA LEU A 3 -20.29 -10.33 -2.36
C LEU A 3 -19.50 -10.81 -3.59
N SER A 4 -18.55 -11.73 -3.39
CA SER A 4 -17.83 -12.45 -4.44
C SER A 4 -17.49 -13.86 -3.93
N GLN A 5 -16.74 -14.66 -4.71
CA GLN A 5 -16.38 -16.01 -4.30
C GLN A 5 -15.63 -16.04 -2.94
N ASN A 6 -14.77 -15.05 -2.68
CA ASN A 6 -13.87 -15.03 -1.53
C ASN A 6 -14.09 -13.83 -0.57
N LEU A 7 -15.19 -13.07 -0.72
CA LEU A 7 -15.52 -11.95 0.15
C LEU A 7 -16.99 -11.99 0.57
N THR A 8 -17.25 -11.81 1.86
CA THR A 8 -18.61 -11.75 2.42
C THR A 8 -19.00 -10.31 2.77
N LEU A 9 -20.32 -10.05 2.88
CA LEU A 9 -20.84 -8.77 3.35
C LEU A 9 -20.37 -8.46 4.78
N ALA A 10 -20.28 -9.47 5.64
CA ALA A 10 -19.81 -9.29 7.02
C ALA A 10 -18.35 -8.79 7.08
N GLU A 11 -17.48 -9.29 6.20
CA GLU A 11 -16.10 -8.81 6.08
C GLU A 11 -16.06 -7.37 5.53
N ALA A 12 -16.86 -7.06 4.51
CA ALA A 12 -16.92 -5.72 3.93
C ALA A 12 -17.45 -4.64 4.89
N CYS A 13 -18.29 -5.02 5.86
CA CYS A 13 -18.88 -4.11 6.84
C CYS A 13 -18.14 -4.12 8.19
N ARG A 14 -17.07 -4.94 8.34
CA ARG A 14 -16.32 -5.05 9.60
C ARG A 14 -15.62 -3.75 9.95
N SER A 15 -15.81 -3.29 11.19
CA SER A 15 -15.12 -2.12 11.74
C SER A 15 -15.02 -2.21 13.26
N GLU A 16 -13.81 -2.23 13.78
CA GLU A 16 -13.58 -2.20 15.23
C GLU A 16 -14.03 -0.87 15.85
N THR A 17 -13.96 0.22 15.10
CA THR A 17 -14.49 1.52 15.55
C THR A 17 -16.00 1.50 15.67
N ALA A 18 -16.72 0.93 14.69
CA ALA A 18 -18.17 0.78 14.75
C ALA A 18 -18.56 -0.07 15.94
N LYS A 19 -17.88 -1.21 16.16
CA LYS A 19 -18.12 -2.10 17.29
C LYS A 19 -17.93 -1.38 18.64
N ARG A 20 -16.80 -0.72 18.85
CA ARG A 20 -16.51 0.01 20.11
C ARG A 20 -17.45 1.18 20.38
N LYS A 21 -17.95 1.82 19.32
CA LYS A 21 -18.82 3.00 19.40
C LYS A 21 -20.30 2.65 19.27
N HIS A 22 -20.65 1.37 19.21
CA HIS A 22 -22.02 0.88 19.03
C HIS A 22 -22.72 1.56 17.83
N ILE A 23 -22.01 1.64 16.70
CA ILE A 23 -22.53 2.21 15.45
C ILE A 23 -23.04 1.05 14.59
N ASP A 24 -24.30 1.18 14.15
CA ASP A 24 -24.81 0.31 13.09
C ASP A 24 -24.15 0.67 11.77
N ASN A 25 -23.35 -0.26 11.26
CA ASN A 25 -22.64 -0.16 9.97
C ASN A 25 -23.23 -1.13 8.94
N THR A 26 -24.57 -1.26 8.94
CA THR A 26 -25.31 -2.13 8.02
C THR A 26 -25.65 -1.33 6.75
N PRO A 27 -25.21 -1.77 5.55
CA PRO A 27 -25.60 -1.13 4.29
C PRO A 27 -27.02 -1.48 3.89
N SER A 28 -27.64 -0.62 3.11
CA SER A 28 -28.94 -0.86 2.49
C SER A 28 -28.81 -1.32 1.02
N GLY A 29 -29.93 -1.44 0.30
CA GLY A 29 -30.01 -2.08 -1.01
C GLY A 29 -28.95 -1.64 -2.02
N ILE A 30 -28.87 -0.34 -2.33
CA ILE A 30 -27.94 0.16 -3.36
C ILE A 30 -26.46 0.07 -2.95
N GLU A 31 -26.15 0.24 -1.66
CA GLU A 31 -24.77 0.07 -1.17
C GLU A 31 -24.35 -1.39 -1.28
N ILE A 32 -25.27 -2.34 -1.05
CA ILE A 32 -25.00 -3.78 -1.21
C ILE A 32 -24.69 -4.12 -2.67
N ASP A 33 -25.41 -3.55 -3.62
CA ASP A 33 -25.16 -3.77 -5.04
C ASP A 33 -23.84 -3.17 -5.48
N ASN A 34 -23.51 -1.97 -5.01
CA ASN A 34 -22.20 -1.36 -5.24
C ASN A 34 -21.05 -2.17 -4.59
N LEU A 35 -21.27 -2.72 -3.39
CA LEU A 35 -20.30 -3.59 -2.73
C LEU A 35 -20.03 -4.86 -3.53
N LYS A 36 -21.07 -5.46 -4.15
CA LYS A 36 -20.90 -6.62 -5.05
C LYS A 36 -20.06 -6.24 -6.25
N LEU A 37 -20.38 -5.13 -6.93
CA LEU A 37 -19.62 -4.65 -8.09
C LEU A 37 -18.16 -4.38 -7.73
N THR A 38 -17.90 -3.73 -6.59
CA THR A 38 -16.53 -3.48 -6.11
C THR A 38 -15.81 -4.78 -5.78
N ALA A 39 -16.49 -5.74 -5.15
CA ALA A 39 -15.92 -7.05 -4.82
C ALA A 39 -15.60 -7.87 -6.08
N GLU A 40 -16.48 -7.89 -7.07
CA GLU A 40 -16.31 -8.65 -8.31
C GLU A 40 -15.28 -8.05 -9.26
N ASN A 41 -15.19 -6.72 -9.33
CA ASN A 41 -14.31 -6.05 -10.28
C ASN A 41 -12.93 -5.66 -9.72
N ILE A 42 -12.78 -5.54 -8.40
CA ILE A 42 -11.51 -5.18 -7.75
C ILE A 42 -10.99 -6.32 -6.88
N PHE A 43 -11.73 -6.73 -5.84
CA PHE A 43 -11.23 -7.70 -4.87
C PHE A 43 -11.01 -9.10 -5.48
N GLN A 44 -12.00 -9.64 -6.18
CA GLN A 44 -11.92 -11.01 -6.71
C GLN A 44 -10.79 -11.18 -7.74
N PRO A 45 -10.58 -10.28 -8.73
CA PRO A 45 -9.45 -10.37 -9.65
C PRO A 45 -8.08 -10.36 -8.95
N ILE A 46 -7.90 -9.55 -7.89
CA ILE A 46 -6.68 -9.54 -7.09
C ILE A 46 -6.49 -10.92 -6.42
N ARG A 47 -7.53 -11.42 -5.78
CA ARG A 47 -7.54 -12.71 -5.10
C ARG A 47 -7.21 -13.89 -6.05
N ASP A 48 -7.75 -13.85 -7.26
CA ASP A 48 -7.54 -14.87 -8.29
C ASP A 48 -6.14 -14.83 -8.89
N HIS A 49 -5.58 -13.61 -9.05
CA HIS A 49 -4.24 -13.43 -9.58
C HIS A 49 -3.17 -13.94 -8.60
N PHE A 50 -3.21 -13.48 -7.37
CA PHE A 50 -2.18 -13.83 -6.39
C PHE A 50 -2.40 -15.21 -5.76
N LYS A 51 -3.62 -15.76 -5.79
CA LYS A 51 -4.01 -17.05 -5.16
C LYS A 51 -3.64 -17.14 -3.68
N LYS A 52 -3.57 -16.00 -3.01
CA LYS A 52 -3.21 -15.83 -1.60
C LYS A 52 -4.30 -15.04 -0.88
N PRO A 53 -4.43 -15.13 0.44
CA PRO A 53 -5.32 -14.27 1.20
C PRO A 53 -5.04 -12.80 0.91
N ILE A 54 -6.11 -12.02 0.72
CA ILE A 54 -6.07 -10.56 0.55
C ILE A 54 -6.92 -9.97 1.67
N TYR A 55 -6.34 -9.07 2.46
CA TYR A 55 -6.97 -8.53 3.64
C TYR A 55 -7.60 -7.16 3.35
N VAL A 56 -8.92 -7.10 3.54
CA VAL A 56 -9.68 -5.86 3.43
C VAL A 56 -9.65 -5.17 4.78
N SER A 57 -9.01 -4.01 4.85
CA SER A 57 -8.94 -3.20 6.06
C SER A 57 -10.19 -2.32 6.24
N SER A 58 -10.82 -1.89 5.14
CA SER A 58 -12.08 -1.15 5.15
C SER A 58 -12.79 -1.26 3.80
N MET A 59 -14.12 -1.38 3.80
CA MET A 59 -14.88 -1.34 2.56
C MET A 59 -16.13 -0.46 2.72
N TYR A 60 -17.18 -0.90 3.42
CA TYR A 60 -18.34 -0.06 3.70
C TYR A 60 -18.17 0.72 5.00
N ARG A 61 -18.57 1.98 4.97
CA ARG A 61 -18.67 2.86 6.14
C ARG A 61 -19.94 3.68 6.05
N CYS A 62 -20.88 3.52 7.01
CA CYS A 62 -21.99 4.45 7.12
C CYS A 62 -21.47 5.88 7.39
N GLU A 63 -22.25 6.92 7.06
CA GLU A 63 -21.84 8.32 7.18
C GLU A 63 -21.24 8.66 8.56
N ARG A 64 -21.90 8.22 9.64
CA ARG A 64 -21.45 8.44 11.01
C ARG A 64 -20.08 7.83 11.27
N LEU A 65 -19.87 6.58 10.84
CA LEU A 65 -18.57 5.91 10.99
C LEU A 65 -17.52 6.62 10.16
N ASN A 66 -17.84 6.96 8.90
CA ASN A 66 -16.93 7.65 8.00
C ASN A 66 -16.43 8.98 8.58
N GLY A 67 -17.32 9.78 9.14
CA GLY A 67 -16.94 11.03 9.83
C GLY A 67 -16.02 10.81 11.03
N LEU A 68 -16.29 9.78 11.85
CA LEU A 68 -15.47 9.44 13.02
C LEU A 68 -14.05 8.96 12.70
N VAL A 69 -13.84 8.36 11.53
CA VAL A 69 -12.50 7.93 11.07
C VAL A 69 -11.81 8.98 10.18
N GLY A 70 -12.37 10.19 10.06
CA GLY A 70 -11.78 11.30 9.31
C GLY A 70 -12.00 11.24 7.79
N GLY A 71 -12.95 10.44 7.34
CA GLY A 71 -13.32 10.38 5.92
C GLY A 71 -14.11 11.62 5.47
N THR A 72 -13.98 11.99 4.18
CA THR A 72 -14.74 13.10 3.59
C THR A 72 -16.22 12.74 3.42
N SER A 73 -17.10 13.75 3.37
CA SER A 73 -18.54 13.55 3.14
C SER A 73 -18.88 12.94 1.78
N HIS A 74 -17.95 12.99 0.81
CA HIS A 74 -18.09 12.41 -0.53
C HIS A 74 -17.31 11.10 -0.70
N SER A 75 -16.92 10.48 0.40
CA SER A 75 -16.17 9.22 0.38
C SER A 75 -16.94 8.11 -0.31
N LYS A 76 -16.29 7.41 -1.23
CA LYS A 76 -16.84 6.25 -1.94
C LYS A 76 -17.10 5.04 -1.03
N HIS A 77 -16.54 5.02 0.18
CA HIS A 77 -16.88 4.03 1.19
C HIS A 77 -18.32 4.13 1.68
N ILE A 78 -18.88 5.35 1.72
CA ILE A 78 -20.28 5.57 2.15
C ILE A 78 -21.26 4.90 1.18
N THR A 79 -20.93 4.89 -0.09
CA THR A 79 -21.78 4.32 -1.15
C THR A 79 -21.44 2.87 -1.51
N GLY A 80 -20.50 2.22 -0.79
CA GLY A 80 -20.06 0.85 -1.09
C GLY A 80 -19.18 0.73 -2.35
N GLN A 81 -18.68 1.84 -2.88
CA GLN A 81 -17.92 1.91 -4.13
C GLN A 81 -16.39 1.98 -3.92
N ALA A 82 -15.90 1.73 -2.72
CA ALA A 82 -14.46 1.75 -2.41
C ALA A 82 -14.05 0.59 -1.53
N ILE A 83 -12.78 0.23 -1.64
CA ILE A 83 -12.12 -0.79 -0.84
C ILE A 83 -10.72 -0.31 -0.45
N ASP A 84 -10.36 -0.47 0.81
CA ASP A 84 -9.02 -0.32 1.34
C ASP A 84 -8.43 -1.72 1.60
N ILE A 85 -7.26 -1.99 1.05
CA ILE A 85 -6.55 -3.26 1.18
C ILE A 85 -5.24 -3.00 1.91
N ASP A 86 -5.02 -3.74 3.00
CA ASP A 86 -3.77 -3.72 3.74
C ASP A 86 -3.28 -5.16 3.94
N ASN A 87 -2.27 -5.51 3.18
CA ASN A 87 -1.69 -6.85 3.11
C ASN A 87 -0.27 -6.91 3.70
N ASP A 88 0.15 -5.87 4.41
CA ASP A 88 1.46 -5.82 5.03
C ASP A 88 1.71 -7.02 5.96
N GLY A 89 2.94 -7.52 5.95
CA GLY A 89 3.32 -8.71 6.71
C GLY A 89 2.90 -10.05 6.09
N THR A 90 2.40 -10.04 4.85
CA THR A 90 2.06 -11.25 4.09
C THR A 90 3.00 -11.47 2.90
N ASP A 91 2.81 -12.59 2.18
CA ASP A 91 3.56 -12.92 0.96
C ASP A 91 3.25 -11.99 -0.24
N VAL A 92 2.18 -11.18 -0.16
CA VAL A 92 1.75 -10.26 -1.22
C VAL A 92 1.80 -8.85 -0.70
N SER A 93 2.73 -8.04 -1.19
CA SER A 93 2.90 -6.66 -0.72
C SER A 93 1.78 -5.73 -1.22
N ASN A 94 1.49 -4.67 -0.45
CA ASN A 94 0.59 -3.61 -0.88
C ASN A 94 1.03 -2.98 -2.21
N LYS A 95 2.34 -2.89 -2.46
CA LYS A 95 2.91 -2.42 -3.73
C LYS A 95 2.56 -3.33 -4.91
N ASP A 96 2.62 -4.65 -4.74
CA ASP A 96 2.29 -5.58 -5.80
C ASP A 96 0.80 -5.51 -6.12
N ILE A 97 -0.06 -5.37 -5.10
CA ILE A 97 -1.50 -5.18 -5.27
C ILE A 97 -1.78 -3.87 -6.02
N PHE A 98 -1.16 -2.76 -5.60
CA PHE A 98 -1.32 -1.47 -6.27
C PHE A 98 -0.94 -1.55 -7.76
N ASN A 99 0.22 -2.12 -8.08
CA ASN A 99 0.67 -2.27 -9.45
C ASN A 99 -0.24 -3.18 -10.27
N TYR A 100 -0.69 -4.29 -9.68
CA TYR A 100 -1.64 -5.18 -10.36
C TYR A 100 -2.95 -4.48 -10.73
N ILE A 101 -3.54 -3.73 -9.79
CA ILE A 101 -4.76 -2.95 -10.05
C ILE A 101 -4.50 -1.94 -11.17
N LYS A 102 -3.43 -1.13 -11.03
CA LYS A 102 -3.08 -0.06 -11.97
C LYS A 102 -2.93 -0.57 -13.40
N ASP A 103 -2.29 -1.72 -13.56
CA ASP A 103 -1.88 -2.23 -14.87
C ASP A 103 -2.91 -3.17 -15.51
N ASN A 104 -3.87 -3.73 -14.74
CA ASN A 104 -4.73 -4.82 -15.21
C ASN A 104 -6.23 -4.60 -15.00
N LEU A 105 -6.66 -3.72 -14.10
CA LEU A 105 -8.06 -3.58 -13.75
C LEU A 105 -8.65 -2.25 -14.24
N LYS A 106 -9.98 -2.22 -14.36
CA LYS A 106 -10.73 -0.98 -14.53
C LYS A 106 -11.15 -0.46 -13.17
N PHE A 107 -10.84 0.79 -12.86
CA PHE A 107 -11.16 1.44 -11.59
C PHE A 107 -11.45 2.93 -11.79
N ASP A 108 -12.12 3.56 -10.85
CA ASP A 108 -12.37 5.00 -10.90
C ASP A 108 -11.15 5.77 -10.35
N VAL A 109 -10.78 5.51 -9.11
CA VAL A 109 -9.61 6.12 -8.45
C VAL A 109 -8.81 5.05 -7.74
N LEU A 110 -7.49 5.10 -7.88
CA LEU A 110 -6.52 4.26 -7.18
C LEU A 110 -5.54 5.15 -6.43
N ILE A 111 -5.35 4.92 -5.14
CA ILE A 111 -4.47 5.73 -4.31
C ILE A 111 -3.42 4.87 -3.63
N TRP A 112 -2.16 5.28 -3.79
CA TRP A 112 -1.04 4.86 -2.97
C TRP A 112 -1.10 5.63 -1.65
N GLU A 113 -1.55 5.00 -0.58
CA GLU A 113 -1.76 5.68 0.69
C GLU A 113 -0.49 5.65 1.54
N PHE A 114 0.17 6.81 1.64
CA PHE A 114 1.41 7.04 2.39
C PHE A 114 2.55 6.09 1.97
N GLY A 115 3.50 5.83 2.88
CA GLY A 115 4.63 4.93 2.63
C GLY A 115 5.51 5.34 1.43
N ASP A 116 6.80 5.01 1.45
CA ASP A 116 7.73 5.43 0.39
C ASP A 116 7.94 4.34 -0.65
N ASP A 117 8.41 3.17 -0.24
CA ASP A 117 8.72 2.04 -1.13
C ASP A 117 7.52 1.11 -1.38
N SER A 118 6.56 1.10 -0.46
CA SER A 118 5.27 0.42 -0.52
C SER A 118 4.20 1.30 0.13
N PRO A 119 2.95 1.34 -0.34
CA PRO A 119 1.89 2.06 0.39
C PRO A 119 1.60 1.36 1.71
N ASN A 120 1.19 2.13 2.73
CA ASN A 120 0.72 1.57 3.99
C ASN A 120 -0.59 0.77 3.78
N TRP A 121 -1.42 1.23 2.84
CA TRP A 121 -2.55 0.48 2.29
C TRP A 121 -2.86 0.98 0.88
N VAL A 122 -3.66 0.24 0.15
CA VAL A 122 -4.12 0.58 -1.19
C VAL A 122 -5.60 0.95 -1.12
N HIS A 123 -5.94 2.19 -1.48
CA HIS A 123 -7.32 2.60 -1.69
C HIS A 123 -7.69 2.44 -3.16
N CYS A 124 -8.81 1.78 -3.44
CA CYS A 124 -9.34 1.66 -4.80
C CYS A 124 -10.85 1.88 -4.81
N SER A 125 -11.34 2.68 -5.75
CA SER A 125 -12.78 2.83 -5.98
C SER A 125 -13.19 2.31 -7.36
N TYR A 126 -14.39 1.74 -7.42
CA TYR A 126 -15.04 1.27 -8.64
C TYR A 126 -16.41 1.91 -8.77
N VAL A 127 -16.67 2.58 -9.89
CA VAL A 127 -17.95 3.20 -10.19
C VAL A 127 -18.41 2.73 -11.56
N GLU A 128 -19.45 1.90 -11.59
CA GLU A 128 -19.96 1.37 -12.84
C GLU A 128 -20.32 2.49 -13.83
N GLY A 129 -19.84 2.37 -15.07
CA GLY A 129 -20.04 3.38 -16.12
C GLY A 129 -19.16 4.63 -16.03
N LEU A 130 -18.34 4.81 -14.96
CA LEU A 130 -17.50 6.01 -14.76
C LEU A 130 -16.03 5.75 -14.45
N ASN A 131 -15.55 4.55 -14.52
CA ASN A 131 -14.17 4.22 -14.14
C ASN A 131 -13.12 5.07 -14.89
N ARG A 132 -12.63 6.16 -14.27
CA ARG A 132 -11.75 7.18 -14.86
C ARG A 132 -10.29 6.76 -14.96
N GLY A 133 -9.87 5.71 -14.22
CA GLY A 133 -8.48 5.25 -14.17
C GLY A 133 -7.52 6.27 -13.56
N GLN A 134 -7.99 7.12 -12.64
CA GLN A 134 -7.14 8.13 -12.00
C GLN A 134 -6.27 7.53 -10.92
N VAL A 135 -4.96 7.80 -10.95
CA VAL A 135 -3.99 7.26 -10.00
C VAL A 135 -3.35 8.39 -9.22
N TYR A 136 -3.38 8.27 -7.89
CA TYR A 136 -2.86 9.24 -6.95
C TYR A 136 -1.90 8.62 -5.94
N ARG A 137 -1.10 9.46 -5.29
CA ARG A 137 -0.36 9.15 -4.08
C ARG A 137 -0.78 10.13 -2.99
N ASN A 138 -1.09 9.63 -1.82
CA ASN A 138 -1.33 10.45 -0.64
C ASN A 138 -0.04 10.53 0.18
N THR A 139 0.38 11.75 0.53
CA THR A 139 1.59 12.01 1.31
C THR A 139 1.26 12.85 2.54
N LYS A 140 2.07 12.74 3.61
CA LYS A 140 1.86 13.54 4.82
C LYS A 140 2.05 15.03 4.59
N ASP A 141 2.97 15.39 3.69
CA ASP A 141 3.38 16.78 3.48
C ASP A 141 2.52 17.51 2.45
N GLN A 142 2.08 16.81 1.39
CA GLN A 142 1.39 17.41 0.24
C GLN A 142 -0.05 16.94 0.06
N GLY A 143 -0.51 15.98 0.89
CA GLY A 143 -1.80 15.34 0.70
C GLY A 143 -1.86 14.53 -0.60
N LEU A 144 -2.99 14.59 -1.29
CA LEU A 144 -3.24 13.81 -2.50
C LEU A 144 -2.60 14.47 -3.74
N ILE A 145 -1.65 13.78 -4.35
CA ILE A 145 -0.95 14.22 -5.56
C ILE A 145 -1.10 13.18 -6.68
N VAL A 146 -0.97 13.60 -7.95
CA VAL A 146 -0.97 12.67 -9.08
C VAL A 146 0.21 11.70 -8.96
N TYR A 147 -0.06 10.41 -9.05
CA TYR A 147 0.96 9.38 -8.97
C TYR A 147 1.95 9.50 -10.14
N LYS A 148 3.23 9.44 -9.83
CA LYS A 148 4.30 9.38 -10.83
C LYS A 148 5.11 8.12 -10.61
N GLU A 149 5.29 7.32 -11.66
CA GLU A 149 6.16 6.15 -11.61
C GLU A 149 7.55 6.52 -11.06
N PRO A 150 8.10 5.76 -10.11
CA PRO A 150 9.49 5.95 -9.69
C PRO A 150 10.41 5.84 -10.92
N LYS A 151 11.29 6.81 -11.13
CA LYS A 151 12.28 6.71 -12.21
C LYS A 151 13.07 5.41 -12.02
N LYS A 152 13.08 4.54 -13.02
CA LYS A 152 13.96 3.36 -13.02
C LYS A 152 15.39 3.84 -12.86
N VAL A 153 16.00 3.62 -11.70
CA VAL A 153 17.41 3.90 -11.48
C VAL A 153 18.16 2.84 -12.28
N ASN A 154 18.79 3.25 -13.39
CA ASN A 154 19.65 2.37 -14.17
C ASN A 154 20.78 1.89 -13.25
N ASN A 155 20.80 0.60 -12.94
CA ASN A 155 21.79 -0.05 -12.06
C ASN A 155 23.24 0.05 -12.60
N GLU A 156 23.47 0.54 -13.82
CA GLU A 156 24.80 0.80 -14.39
C GLU A 156 25.56 1.91 -13.65
N GLN A 157 24.86 2.91 -13.09
CA GLN A 157 25.52 3.99 -12.33
C GLN A 157 25.95 3.54 -10.92
N LYS A 158 25.28 2.52 -10.32
CA LYS A 158 25.74 1.96 -9.02
C LYS A 158 27.00 1.11 -9.17
N LYS A 159 27.20 0.41 -10.29
CA LYS A 159 28.43 -0.38 -10.54
C LYS A 159 29.66 0.51 -10.73
N LYS A 160 29.54 1.69 -11.36
CA LYS A 160 30.66 2.63 -11.53
C LYS A 160 31.08 3.32 -10.22
N LYS A 161 30.17 3.56 -9.28
CA LYS A 161 30.51 4.15 -7.96
C LYS A 161 31.22 3.18 -7.03
N VAL A 162 30.94 1.86 -7.13
CA VAL A 162 31.59 0.83 -6.30
C VAL A 162 32.99 0.50 -6.82
N GLN A 163 33.24 0.57 -8.15
CA GLN A 163 34.57 0.37 -8.71
C GLN A 163 35.51 1.56 -8.57
N GLY A 164 34.99 2.79 -8.48
CA GLY A 164 35.79 4.01 -8.27
C GLY A 164 36.39 4.16 -6.87
N ASN A 165 35.90 3.42 -5.87
CA ASN A 165 36.40 3.49 -4.49
C ASN A 165 37.41 2.40 -4.14
N LYS A 166 37.71 1.46 -5.04
CA LYS A 166 38.68 0.37 -4.80
C LYS A 166 40.10 0.65 -5.29
N THR A 167 40.35 1.78 -5.94
CA THR A 167 41.67 2.10 -6.51
C THR A 167 42.44 3.21 -5.78
N ARG A 168 42.04 3.55 -4.54
CA ARG A 168 42.71 4.62 -3.79
C ARG A 168 43.09 4.19 -2.37
N SER A 169 43.82 3.07 -2.24
CA SER A 169 44.58 2.76 -1.02
C SER A 169 45.61 1.66 -1.27
N VAL A 170 46.70 1.96 -1.93
CA VAL A 170 48.00 1.32 -1.71
C VAL A 170 49.05 2.41 -1.96
N SER A 171 49.47 3.11 -0.94
CA SER A 171 50.79 3.75 -0.89
C SER A 171 51.52 3.16 0.33
N THR A 172 52.55 2.43 0.02
CA THR A 172 53.53 1.85 0.92
C THR A 172 54.12 2.92 1.85
N GLY A 173 53.87 2.79 3.12
CA GLY A 173 54.58 3.53 4.20
C GLY A 173 55.61 2.63 4.86
N GLU A 174 56.88 3.05 4.81
CA GLU A 174 58.04 2.41 5.42
C GLU A 174 57.85 2.05 6.89
N VAL A 175 58.25 0.81 7.19
CA VAL A 175 58.37 0.28 8.59
C VAL A 175 59.61 0.88 9.22
N ARG A 176 59.49 1.81 10.15
CA ARG A 176 60.56 2.20 11.08
C ARG A 176 60.51 1.30 12.31
N SER A 177 61.59 0.57 12.52
CA SER A 177 61.89 -0.28 13.65
C SER A 177 61.99 0.52 14.96
N ILE A 178 61.25 0.10 15.98
CA ILE A 178 61.30 0.63 17.34
C ILE A 178 62.28 -0.24 18.14
N PRO A 179 63.28 0.36 18.87
CA PRO A 179 64.21 -0.42 19.71
C PRO A 179 63.55 -0.88 21.02
N LYS A 180 63.89 -2.10 21.48
CA LYS A 180 63.45 -2.71 22.72
C LYS A 180 64.06 -1.96 23.94
N PRO A 181 63.33 -1.76 25.02
CA PRO A 181 63.92 -1.31 26.29
C PRO A 181 64.64 -2.48 27.00
N SER A 182 65.82 -2.19 27.50
CA SER A 182 66.66 -3.04 28.35
C SER A 182 65.99 -3.28 29.70
N ARG A 183 66.04 -4.51 30.17
CA ARG A 183 65.82 -4.86 31.58
C ARG A 183 67.02 -4.37 32.36
N ASP A 184 66.83 -3.69 33.46
CA ASP A 184 67.73 -3.60 34.58
C ASP A 184 67.01 -4.08 35.83
N ASP A 185 67.68 -5.00 36.48
CA ASP A 185 67.38 -5.56 37.80
C ASP A 185 67.68 -4.52 38.91
N SER A 186 66.83 -4.44 39.89
CA SER A 186 67.09 -4.29 41.32
C SER A 186 65.78 -4.31 42.11
#